data_be5456cbe2a5e95c880ab2e65a387191
#
_entry.id   be5456cbe2a5e95c880ab2e65a387191
#
_cell.length_a   1.000
_cell.length_b   1.000
_cell.length_c   1.000
_cell.angle_alpha   90.00
_cell.angle_beta   90.00
_cell.angle_gamma   90.00
#
_symmetry.space_group_name_H-M   'P 1'
#
loop_
_entity.id
_entity.type
_entity.pdbx_description
1 polymer ?
#
loop_
_entity_poly.entity_id
_entity_poly.type
_entity_poly.pdbx_seq_one_letter_code
_entity_poly.pdbx_strand_id
1 'polypeptide(L)'
;MYCVIINTLLGGFLMAKMKRRRHTSNKPTGQGHKLVWFTVIIIMIPVVIVGYVLLTSLGGQNRPVEGSRFSKADLDPAITKDNISSLESALGNIDNVEKVSVNLLSATLRVHIDLVDSATDDVANVALDSAYNIVNEQLPIDTYFTNKDSSKMYDLEIDSYNYLIDDTHTADGWTYLKLTKTGASDGPVTDNMTTAKDPELSNQLKAASEQIQQNIANAKNEDD
;
A
#
# COMPACT_ATOMS: atom_id res chain seq x y z
N MET A 1 12.35 24.66 -39.63
CA MET A 1 11.72 25.43 -40.72
C MET A 1 10.73 26.38 -40.10
N TYR A 2 10.93 27.69 -40.37
CA TYR A 2 10.26 28.92 -39.93
C TYR A 2 10.62 29.34 -38.50
N CYS A 3 11.57 30.16 -38.23
CA CYS A 3 11.90 31.55 -38.69
C CYS A 3 10.86 32.58 -38.24
N VAL A 4 11.29 33.36 -37.21
CA VAL A 4 11.60 34.81 -37.28
C VAL A 4 10.38 35.72 -37.45
N ILE A 5 10.18 36.69 -36.58
CA ILE A 5 10.40 38.12 -36.92
C ILE A 5 10.49 38.95 -35.63
N ILE A 6 11.63 39.56 -35.46
CA ILE A 6 11.91 40.78 -34.71
C ILE A 6 11.23 41.93 -35.36
N ASN A 7 10.62 42.84 -34.61
CA ASN A 7 10.50 44.19 -35.10
C ASN A 7 10.73 45.25 -34.01
N THR A 8 11.89 45.80 -34.15
CA THR A 8 12.37 47.06 -33.61
C THR A 8 11.53 48.22 -34.13
N LEU A 9 11.08 49.12 -33.29
CA LEU A 9 10.76 50.49 -33.73
C LEU A 9 11.22 51.47 -32.68
N LEU A 10 12.20 52.15 -33.12
CA LEU A 10 12.88 53.34 -32.64
C LEU A 10 11.91 54.55 -32.64
N GLY A 11 12.13 55.44 -31.68
CA GLY A 11 11.99 56.84 -31.96
C GLY A 11 10.94 57.61 -31.22
N GLY A 12 11.38 58.49 -30.39
CA GLY A 12 10.50 59.55 -29.88
C GLY A 12 11.03 60.24 -28.64
N PHE A 13 12.17 60.88 -28.81
CA PHE A 13 12.72 61.86 -27.86
C PHE A 13 11.83 63.10 -27.84
N LEU A 14 11.05 63.34 -26.80
CA LEU A 14 10.41 64.61 -26.55
C LEU A 14 10.69 65.08 -25.13
N MET A 15 11.60 66.03 -25.04
CA MET A 15 11.82 66.82 -23.82
C MET A 15 10.56 67.58 -23.43
N ALA A 16 9.99 67.22 -22.30
CA ALA A 16 8.93 68.00 -21.65
C ALA A 16 9.45 68.59 -20.35
N LYS A 17 9.50 69.87 -20.36
CA LYS A 17 9.81 70.88 -19.35
C LYS A 17 9.48 70.40 -17.92
N MET A 18 10.50 70.38 -17.06
CA MET A 18 10.36 70.24 -15.60
C MET A 18 9.59 71.44 -15.01
N LYS A 19 8.35 71.20 -14.63
CA LYS A 19 7.60 72.12 -13.78
C LYS A 19 7.82 71.70 -12.32
N ARG A 20 8.66 72.47 -11.64
CA ARG A 20 8.95 72.37 -10.22
C ARG A 20 7.62 72.45 -9.43
N ARG A 21 7.07 71.28 -9.00
CA ARG A 21 5.94 71.26 -8.08
C ARG A 21 6.47 71.31 -6.64
N ARG A 22 5.90 72.24 -5.91
CA ARG A 22 6.13 72.49 -4.49
C ARG A 22 5.84 71.21 -3.71
N HIS A 23 6.74 70.88 -2.82
CA HIS A 23 6.61 69.82 -1.83
C HIS A 23 5.51 70.20 -0.84
N THR A 24 4.30 69.70 -1.02
CA THR A 24 3.31 69.68 0.04
C THR A 24 3.55 68.47 0.91
N SER A 25 4.01 68.73 2.14
CA SER A 25 4.11 67.76 3.21
C SER A 25 2.73 67.18 3.48
N ASN A 26 2.42 66.02 2.90
CA ASN A 26 1.28 65.22 3.31
C ASN A 26 1.68 64.45 4.57
N LYS A 27 1.10 64.86 5.69
CA LYS A 27 1.09 64.06 6.93
C LYS A 27 0.50 62.68 6.58
N PRO A 28 1.12 61.57 7.04
CA PRO A 28 0.55 60.25 6.84
C PRO A 28 -0.76 60.16 7.67
N THR A 29 -1.88 60.22 6.97
CA THR A 29 -3.18 59.90 7.56
C THR A 29 -3.14 58.37 7.87
N GLY A 30 -3.50 58.04 9.13
CA GLY A 30 -3.42 56.71 9.72
C GLY A 30 -4.28 55.62 9.06
N GLN A 31 -4.05 55.36 7.78
CA GLN A 31 -4.69 54.29 7.02
C GLN A 31 -3.84 52.98 6.95
N GLY A 32 -2.59 53.02 7.45
CA GLY A 32 -1.65 51.90 7.38
C GLY A 32 -2.12 50.64 8.10
N HIS A 33 -2.81 50.82 9.23
CA HIS A 33 -3.21 49.63 10.03
C HIS A 33 -4.37 48.85 9.39
N LYS A 34 -5.29 49.47 8.69
CA LYS A 34 -6.41 48.74 8.06
C LYS A 34 -5.94 47.91 6.88
N LEU A 35 -4.99 48.39 6.10
CA LEU A 35 -4.45 47.71 4.94
C LEU A 35 -3.56 46.52 5.37
N VAL A 36 -2.77 46.72 6.43
CA VAL A 36 -1.98 45.60 7.03
C VAL A 36 -2.91 44.52 7.60
N TRP A 37 -3.99 44.91 8.26
CA TRP A 37 -4.99 43.95 8.76
C TRP A 37 -5.66 43.16 7.61
N PHE A 38 -5.98 43.82 6.51
CA PHE A 38 -6.53 43.15 5.33
C PHE A 38 -5.59 42.14 4.71
N THR A 39 -4.29 42.45 4.59
CA THR A 39 -3.29 41.52 4.07
C THR A 39 -3.09 40.33 5.01
N VAL A 40 -3.10 40.55 6.32
CA VAL A 40 -3.01 39.46 7.31
C VAL A 40 -4.21 38.51 7.20
N ILE A 41 -5.43 39.04 7.05
CA ILE A 41 -6.63 38.21 6.88
C ILE A 41 -6.57 37.39 5.60
N ILE A 42 -6.13 37.96 4.47
CA ILE A 42 -6.01 37.27 3.19
C ILE A 42 -5.00 36.13 3.28
N ILE A 43 -3.88 36.32 4.00
CA ILE A 43 -2.86 35.26 4.20
C ILE A 43 -3.36 34.19 5.18
N MET A 44 -4.14 34.56 6.20
CA MET A 44 -4.65 33.62 7.19
C MET A 44 -5.71 32.67 6.64
N ILE A 45 -6.50 33.09 5.64
CA ILE A 45 -7.53 32.20 5.04
C ILE A 45 -6.92 30.90 4.49
N PRO A 46 -5.94 30.90 3.58
CA PRO A 46 -5.34 29.67 3.10
C PRO A 46 -4.65 28.86 4.20
N VAL A 47 -4.04 29.51 5.19
CA VAL A 47 -3.41 28.82 6.32
C VAL A 47 -4.44 28.08 7.16
N VAL A 48 -5.59 28.68 7.44
CA VAL A 48 -6.69 28.04 8.18
C VAL A 48 -7.29 26.88 7.37
N ILE A 49 -7.47 27.05 6.05
CA ILE A 49 -7.98 25.98 5.17
C ILE A 49 -7.01 24.78 5.17
N VAL A 50 -5.72 25.04 4.98
CA VAL A 50 -4.69 23.96 5.00
C VAL A 50 -4.62 23.30 6.38
N GLY A 51 -4.65 24.09 7.46
CA GLY A 51 -4.68 23.57 8.83
C GLY A 51 -5.90 22.69 9.09
N TYR A 52 -7.08 23.13 8.63
CA TYR A 52 -8.31 22.33 8.74
C TYR A 52 -8.23 21.02 7.96
N VAL A 53 -7.74 21.06 6.71
CA VAL A 53 -7.55 19.86 5.89
C VAL A 53 -6.54 18.91 6.53
N LEU A 54 -5.43 19.42 7.06
CA LEU A 54 -4.45 18.59 7.76
C LEU A 54 -5.04 17.94 9.02
N LEU A 55 -5.76 18.70 9.85
CA LEU A 55 -6.37 18.18 11.07
C LEU A 55 -7.45 17.13 10.77
N THR A 56 -8.26 17.33 9.74
CA THR A 56 -9.28 16.36 9.31
C THR A 56 -8.65 15.15 8.63
N SER A 57 -7.52 15.32 7.94
CA SER A 57 -6.74 14.21 7.33
C SER A 57 -6.05 13.35 8.37
N LEU A 58 -5.56 13.93 9.48
CA LEU A 58 -4.92 13.19 10.57
C LEU A 58 -5.91 12.31 11.35
N GLY A 59 -7.19 12.69 11.41
CA GLY A 59 -8.25 11.90 12.06
C GLY A 59 -8.73 10.70 11.26
N GLY A 60 -8.34 10.56 9.99
CA GLY A 60 -8.74 9.48 9.07
C GLY A 60 -7.78 8.31 8.99
N GLN A 61 -6.74 8.27 9.83
CA GLN A 61 -5.74 7.21 9.80
C GLN A 61 -6.35 5.87 10.21
N ASN A 62 -6.28 4.90 9.31
CA ASN A 62 -6.61 3.48 9.42
C ASN A 62 -8.04 3.05 9.04
N ARG A 63 -8.77 3.84 8.29
CA ARG A 63 -9.82 3.23 7.49
C ARG A 63 -9.27 3.01 6.08
N PRO A 64 -9.24 1.75 5.58
CA PRO A 64 -9.01 1.52 4.16
C PRO A 64 -9.98 2.45 3.42
N VAL A 65 -9.46 3.26 2.50
CA VAL A 65 -10.32 4.02 1.60
C VAL A 65 -11.12 2.96 0.87
N GLU A 66 -12.42 2.88 1.13
CA GLU A 66 -13.32 2.07 0.32
C GLU A 66 -13.17 2.59 -1.10
N GLY A 67 -12.31 1.93 -1.86
CA GLY A 67 -12.22 2.20 -3.28
C GLY A 67 -13.60 1.91 -3.86
N SER A 68 -13.98 2.61 -4.93
CA SER A 68 -15.23 2.41 -5.66
C SER A 68 -15.45 0.97 -6.21
N ARG A 69 -14.63 0.01 -5.78
CA ARG A 69 -14.71 -1.43 -6.11
C ARG A 69 -15.84 -2.16 -5.41
N PHE A 70 -16.29 -1.66 -4.26
CA PHE A 70 -17.28 -2.30 -3.42
C PHE A 70 -18.50 -1.41 -3.30
N SER A 71 -19.68 -2.00 -3.42
CA SER A 71 -20.98 -1.39 -3.14
C SER A 71 -21.31 -1.52 -1.66
N LYS A 72 -22.39 -0.87 -1.21
CA LYS A 72 -22.86 -1.01 0.19
C LYS A 72 -23.41 -2.42 0.51
N ALA A 73 -23.72 -3.22 -0.52
CA ALA A 73 -24.21 -4.57 -0.38
C ALA A 73 -23.08 -5.61 -0.39
N ASP A 74 -21.86 -5.18 -0.73
CA ASP A 74 -20.69 -6.05 -0.73
C ASP A 74 -20.14 -6.23 0.69
N LEU A 75 -19.42 -7.33 0.92
CA LEU A 75 -18.77 -7.63 2.19
C LEU A 75 -19.75 -7.70 3.39
N ASP A 76 -20.97 -8.17 3.17
CA ASP A 76 -21.97 -8.35 4.20
C ASP A 76 -22.34 -9.85 4.36
N PRO A 77 -22.11 -10.43 5.54
CA PRO A 77 -21.72 -9.82 6.81
C PRO A 77 -20.25 -9.38 6.88
N ALA A 78 -20.01 -8.31 7.64
CA ALA A 78 -18.66 -7.76 7.81
C ALA A 78 -17.83 -8.59 8.80
N ILE A 79 -16.56 -8.84 8.46
CA ILE A 79 -15.59 -9.41 9.40
C ILE A 79 -15.18 -8.35 10.42
N THR A 80 -15.40 -8.63 11.70
CA THR A 80 -15.11 -7.70 12.80
C THR A 80 -13.74 -7.96 13.42
N LYS A 81 -13.28 -7.02 14.25
CA LYS A 81 -12.06 -7.22 15.02
C LYS A 81 -12.16 -8.37 16.02
N ASP A 82 -13.35 -8.59 16.58
CA ASP A 82 -13.59 -9.68 17.51
C ASP A 82 -13.50 -11.04 16.81
N ASN A 83 -13.98 -11.13 15.55
CA ASN A 83 -13.78 -12.32 14.73
C ASN A 83 -12.27 -12.59 14.49
N ILE A 84 -11.49 -11.56 14.18
CA ILE A 84 -10.05 -11.69 13.95
C ILE A 84 -9.35 -12.19 15.21
N SER A 85 -9.60 -11.58 16.37
CA SER A 85 -8.97 -11.96 17.64
C SER A 85 -9.37 -13.39 18.08
N SER A 86 -10.63 -13.76 17.87
CA SER A 86 -11.11 -15.12 18.14
C SER A 86 -10.42 -16.15 17.25
N LEU A 87 -10.26 -15.81 15.97
CA LEU A 87 -9.62 -16.66 14.99
C LEU A 87 -8.12 -16.83 15.30
N GLU A 88 -7.40 -15.75 15.64
CA GLU A 88 -5.98 -15.82 16.06
C GLU A 88 -5.81 -16.74 17.27
N SER A 89 -6.71 -16.63 18.26
CA SER A 89 -6.65 -17.45 19.45
C SER A 89 -6.90 -18.93 19.16
N ALA A 90 -7.82 -19.24 18.25
CA ALA A 90 -8.13 -20.62 17.85
C ALA A 90 -6.99 -21.24 17.02
N LEU A 91 -6.44 -20.49 16.08
CA LEU A 91 -5.36 -20.92 15.22
C LEU A 91 -4.04 -21.14 15.99
N GLY A 92 -3.81 -20.36 17.04
CA GLY A 92 -2.64 -20.53 17.91
C GLY A 92 -2.64 -21.83 18.72
N ASN A 93 -3.72 -22.61 18.71
CA ASN A 93 -3.80 -23.94 19.37
C ASN A 93 -3.50 -25.10 18.40
N ILE A 94 -3.16 -24.84 17.15
CA ILE A 94 -2.74 -25.87 16.18
C ILE A 94 -1.34 -26.37 16.59
N ASP A 95 -1.14 -27.67 16.51
CA ASP A 95 0.14 -28.29 16.84
C ASP A 95 1.28 -27.76 15.94
N ASN A 96 2.46 -27.59 16.52
CA ASN A 96 3.68 -27.06 15.86
C ASN A 96 3.59 -25.60 15.40
N VAL A 97 2.59 -24.86 15.81
CA VAL A 97 2.50 -23.41 15.55
C VAL A 97 3.23 -22.62 16.61
N GLU A 98 4.15 -21.75 16.20
CA GLU A 98 4.86 -20.83 17.09
C GLU A 98 4.17 -19.47 17.12
N LYS A 99 3.68 -19.01 15.97
CA LYS A 99 3.03 -17.70 15.87
C LYS A 99 1.92 -17.68 14.84
N VAL A 100 0.87 -16.93 15.13
CA VAL A 100 -0.22 -16.64 14.19
C VAL A 100 -0.39 -15.15 14.05
N SER A 101 -0.73 -14.72 12.86
CA SER A 101 -1.17 -13.34 12.59
C SER A 101 -2.33 -13.37 11.61
N VAL A 102 -3.44 -12.72 11.99
CA VAL A 102 -4.62 -12.58 11.13
C VAL A 102 -4.87 -11.12 10.82
N ASN A 103 -4.90 -10.80 9.54
CA ASN A 103 -5.06 -9.43 9.07
C ASN A 103 -6.16 -9.32 8.00
N LEU A 104 -7.04 -8.35 8.15
CA LEU A 104 -8.00 -8.00 7.12
C LEU A 104 -7.50 -6.77 6.35
N LEU A 105 -7.05 -6.99 5.11
CA LEU A 105 -6.55 -5.94 4.22
C LEU A 105 -7.50 -5.75 3.03
N SER A 106 -8.19 -4.63 3.00
CA SER A 106 -9.27 -4.35 2.05
C SER A 106 -10.38 -5.40 2.15
N ALA A 107 -10.46 -6.32 1.22
CA ALA A 107 -11.44 -7.42 1.21
C ALA A 107 -10.77 -8.81 1.29
N THR A 108 -9.52 -8.89 1.73
CA THR A 108 -8.79 -10.15 1.85
C THR A 108 -8.44 -10.42 3.31
N LEU A 109 -8.93 -11.54 3.84
CA LEU A 109 -8.51 -12.06 5.13
C LEU A 109 -7.22 -12.87 4.93
N ARG A 110 -6.13 -12.40 5.54
CA ARG A 110 -4.82 -13.04 5.49
C ARG A 110 -4.48 -13.65 6.82
N VAL A 111 -4.21 -14.95 6.79
CA VAL A 111 -3.77 -15.75 7.93
C VAL A 111 -2.35 -16.19 7.67
N HIS A 112 -1.43 -15.83 8.55
CA HIS A 112 -0.04 -16.29 8.52
C HIS A 112 0.22 -17.19 9.70
N ILE A 113 0.64 -18.42 9.42
CA ILE A 113 0.95 -19.47 10.40
C ILE A 113 2.43 -19.75 10.33
N ASP A 114 3.13 -19.35 11.35
CA ASP A 114 4.54 -19.56 11.58
C ASP A 114 4.69 -20.83 12.40
N LEU A 115 5.28 -21.84 11.79
CA LEU A 115 5.50 -23.15 12.39
C LEU A 115 6.91 -23.24 13.01
N VAL A 116 7.15 -24.26 13.81
CA VAL A 116 8.50 -24.56 14.28
C VAL A 116 9.47 -24.76 13.10
N ASP A 117 10.72 -24.29 13.21
CA ASP A 117 11.71 -24.31 12.14
C ASP A 117 11.95 -25.69 11.53
N SER A 118 11.74 -26.76 12.32
CA SER A 118 11.86 -28.13 11.88
C SER A 118 10.65 -28.72 11.16
N ALA A 119 9.60 -27.92 10.96
CA ALA A 119 8.39 -28.38 10.28
C ALA A 119 8.67 -28.76 8.83
N THR A 120 8.08 -29.86 8.40
CA THR A 120 8.16 -30.37 7.03
C THR A 120 6.93 -29.97 6.23
N ASP A 121 6.97 -30.20 4.92
CA ASP A 121 5.81 -29.97 4.03
C ASP A 121 4.54 -30.71 4.52
N ASP A 122 4.68 -31.90 5.07
CA ASP A 122 3.54 -32.68 5.61
C ASP A 122 2.93 -31.96 6.82
N VAL A 123 3.77 -31.46 7.74
CA VAL A 123 3.32 -30.71 8.92
C VAL A 123 2.65 -29.39 8.48
N ALA A 124 3.24 -28.69 7.51
CA ALA A 124 2.69 -27.47 6.98
C ALA A 124 1.34 -27.69 6.27
N ASN A 125 1.16 -28.80 5.55
CA ASN A 125 -0.13 -29.17 4.95
C ASN A 125 -1.21 -29.45 6.03
N VAL A 126 -0.86 -30.22 7.07
CA VAL A 126 -1.79 -30.51 8.17
C VAL A 126 -2.20 -29.24 8.90
N ALA A 127 -1.26 -28.32 9.15
CA ALA A 127 -1.54 -27.02 9.76
C ALA A 127 -2.44 -26.16 8.87
N LEU A 128 -2.18 -26.15 7.56
CA LEU A 128 -2.97 -25.42 6.57
C LEU A 128 -4.42 -25.91 6.51
N ASP A 129 -4.62 -27.24 6.44
CA ASP A 129 -5.94 -27.86 6.43
C ASP A 129 -6.70 -27.61 7.75
N SER A 130 -6.00 -27.70 8.87
CA SER A 130 -6.57 -27.40 10.19
C SER A 130 -6.99 -25.95 10.28
N ALA A 131 -6.16 -25.04 9.79
CA ALA A 131 -6.48 -23.62 9.76
C ALA A 131 -7.68 -23.31 8.88
N TYR A 132 -7.76 -23.91 7.69
CA TYR A 132 -8.90 -23.74 6.80
C TYR A 132 -10.21 -24.21 7.46
N ASN A 133 -10.17 -25.34 8.18
CA ASN A 133 -11.33 -25.85 8.93
C ASN A 133 -11.74 -24.89 10.06
N ILE A 134 -10.78 -24.38 10.85
CA ILE A 134 -11.04 -23.42 11.92
C ILE A 134 -11.65 -22.12 11.35
N VAL A 135 -11.10 -21.64 10.22
CA VAL A 135 -11.69 -20.47 9.53
C VAL A 135 -13.13 -20.76 9.12
N ASN A 136 -13.40 -21.92 8.53
CA ASN A 136 -14.73 -22.30 8.09
C ASN A 136 -15.72 -22.45 9.24
N GLU A 137 -15.29 -22.90 10.42
CA GLU A 137 -16.12 -23.01 11.62
C GLU A 137 -16.53 -21.63 12.17
N GLN A 138 -15.61 -20.68 12.21
CA GLN A 138 -15.87 -19.35 12.77
C GLN A 138 -16.43 -18.36 11.74
N LEU A 139 -15.98 -18.46 10.51
CA LEU A 139 -16.35 -17.64 9.36
C LEU A 139 -16.71 -18.55 8.18
N PRO A 140 -17.92 -19.09 8.11
CA PRO A 140 -18.33 -20.06 7.08
C PRO A 140 -17.97 -19.57 5.66
N ILE A 141 -17.28 -20.42 4.90
CA ILE A 141 -16.74 -20.11 3.56
C ILE A 141 -17.86 -19.62 2.62
N ASP A 142 -19.01 -20.29 2.64
CA ASP A 142 -20.15 -19.92 1.79
C ASP A 142 -20.75 -18.55 2.14
N THR A 143 -20.52 -18.11 3.39
CA THR A 143 -21.10 -16.84 3.87
C THR A 143 -20.14 -15.67 3.66
N TYR A 144 -18.86 -15.85 3.96
CA TYR A 144 -17.89 -14.78 3.97
C TYR A 144 -16.97 -14.75 2.74
N PHE A 145 -16.69 -15.92 2.14
CA PHE A 145 -15.66 -16.06 1.09
C PHE A 145 -16.19 -16.58 -0.23
N THR A 146 -17.51 -16.51 -0.43
CA THR A 146 -18.15 -16.90 -1.68
C THR A 146 -19.05 -15.78 -2.17
N ASN A 147 -18.82 -15.30 -3.39
CA ASN A 147 -19.64 -14.24 -3.98
C ASN A 147 -21.09 -14.72 -4.13
N LYS A 148 -22.02 -13.81 -3.90
CA LYS A 148 -23.46 -14.00 -4.15
C LYS A 148 -23.83 -13.24 -5.45
N ASP A 149 -24.97 -13.54 -6.03
CA ASP A 149 -25.40 -13.04 -7.36
C ASP A 149 -25.21 -11.52 -7.56
N SER A 150 -25.36 -10.72 -6.51
CA SER A 150 -25.28 -9.26 -6.57
C SER A 150 -24.25 -8.63 -5.65
N SER A 151 -23.49 -9.42 -4.90
CA SER A 151 -22.54 -8.90 -3.92
C SER A 151 -21.22 -9.66 -3.94
N LYS A 152 -20.14 -8.88 -3.85
CA LYS A 152 -18.77 -9.41 -3.72
C LYS A 152 -18.50 -9.69 -2.26
N MET A 153 -17.88 -10.83 -1.99
CA MET A 153 -17.47 -11.24 -0.66
C MET A 153 -15.96 -11.16 -0.51
N TYR A 154 -15.47 -11.56 0.65
CA TYR A 154 -14.04 -11.53 0.96
C TYR A 154 -13.27 -12.61 0.20
N ASP A 155 -11.98 -12.38 0.03
CA ASP A 155 -11.00 -13.40 -0.34
C ASP A 155 -10.30 -13.90 0.93
N LEU A 156 -9.86 -15.17 0.92
CA LEU A 156 -9.10 -15.80 1.98
C LEU A 156 -7.74 -16.23 1.46
N GLU A 157 -6.69 -15.85 2.18
CA GLU A 157 -5.32 -16.32 1.98
C GLU A 157 -4.83 -16.92 3.31
N ILE A 158 -4.32 -18.14 3.28
CA ILE A 158 -3.69 -18.79 4.44
C ILE A 158 -2.27 -19.20 4.01
N ASP A 159 -1.29 -18.68 4.72
CA ASP A 159 0.11 -19.01 4.54
C ASP A 159 0.57 -19.89 5.72
N SER A 160 1.22 -21.02 5.43
CA SER A 160 1.82 -21.92 6.42
C SER A 160 3.27 -22.14 6.05
N TYR A 161 4.19 -21.74 6.92
CA TYR A 161 5.64 -21.80 6.66
C TYR A 161 6.42 -22.09 7.95
N ASN A 162 7.62 -22.64 7.80
CA ASN A 162 8.48 -22.94 8.95
C ASN A 162 9.40 -21.77 9.30
N TYR A 163 9.86 -20.97 8.35
CA TYR A 163 10.61 -19.74 8.56
C TYR A 163 10.58 -18.89 7.28
N LEU A 164 11.02 -17.66 7.39
CA LEU A 164 11.30 -16.79 6.23
C LEU A 164 12.80 -16.83 5.96
N ILE A 165 13.20 -16.90 4.70
CA ILE A 165 14.61 -16.91 4.30
C ILE A 165 15.27 -15.59 4.72
N ASP A 166 16.34 -15.69 5.50
CA ASP A 166 17.17 -14.59 5.96
C ASP A 166 18.66 -14.99 6.04
N ASP A 167 19.50 -14.18 6.68
CA ASP A 167 20.94 -14.46 6.85
C ASP A 167 21.22 -15.72 7.70
N THR A 168 20.26 -16.18 8.48
CA THR A 168 20.37 -17.35 9.38
C THR A 168 19.64 -18.56 8.87
N HIS A 169 18.60 -18.39 8.04
CA HIS A 169 17.75 -19.44 7.49
C HIS A 169 17.88 -19.46 5.96
N THR A 170 18.51 -20.51 5.48
CA THR A 170 18.72 -20.72 4.03
C THR A 170 17.52 -21.39 3.38
N ALA A 171 17.58 -21.58 2.05
CA ALA A 171 16.52 -22.27 1.32
C ALA A 171 16.48 -23.78 1.58
N ASP A 172 17.50 -24.37 2.24
CA ASP A 172 17.52 -25.78 2.58
C ASP A 172 16.56 -26.08 3.74
N GLY A 173 15.59 -26.93 3.51
CA GLY A 173 14.54 -27.26 4.49
C GLY A 173 13.45 -26.20 4.62
N TRP A 174 13.46 -25.18 3.76
CA TRP A 174 12.40 -24.18 3.73
C TRP A 174 11.10 -24.76 3.20
N THR A 175 10.04 -24.62 3.97
CA THR A 175 8.68 -25.01 3.64
C THR A 175 7.79 -23.78 3.65
N TYR A 176 7.02 -23.61 2.58
CA TYR A 176 6.04 -22.53 2.49
C TYR A 176 4.88 -22.93 1.57
N LEU A 177 3.72 -23.11 2.16
CA LEU A 177 2.47 -23.44 1.47
C LEU A 177 1.51 -22.27 1.56
N LYS A 178 0.78 -22.03 0.49
CA LYS A 178 -0.22 -20.97 0.42
C LYS A 178 -1.54 -21.54 -0.08
N LEU A 179 -2.60 -21.37 0.72
CA LEU A 179 -3.97 -21.62 0.31
C LEU A 179 -4.65 -20.30 -0.05
N THR A 180 -5.26 -20.27 -1.23
CA THR A 180 -6.02 -19.11 -1.69
C THR A 180 -7.45 -19.54 -2.06
N LYS A 181 -8.45 -18.86 -1.50
CA LYS A 181 -9.86 -18.96 -1.87
C LYS A 181 -10.36 -17.57 -2.19
N THR A 182 -10.60 -17.30 -3.47
CA THR A 182 -11.21 -16.04 -3.89
C THR A 182 -12.74 -16.13 -3.79
N GLY A 183 -13.40 -15.00 -3.56
CA GLY A 183 -14.86 -14.97 -3.55
C GLY A 183 -15.51 -15.50 -4.83
N ALA A 184 -14.77 -15.48 -5.95
CA ALA A 184 -15.27 -15.95 -7.27
C ALA A 184 -14.89 -17.40 -7.59
N SER A 185 -13.98 -18.05 -6.83
CA SER A 185 -13.59 -19.44 -7.10
C SER A 185 -14.54 -20.44 -6.46
N ASP A 186 -14.70 -21.60 -7.08
CA ASP A 186 -15.55 -22.68 -6.54
C ASP A 186 -14.95 -23.35 -5.29
N GLY A 187 -13.62 -23.36 -5.16
CA GLY A 187 -12.91 -23.96 -4.04
C GLY A 187 -11.57 -23.30 -3.77
N PRO A 188 -10.89 -23.69 -2.67
CA PRO A 188 -9.53 -23.25 -2.39
C PRO A 188 -8.53 -23.91 -3.35
N VAL A 189 -7.42 -23.20 -3.58
CA VAL A 189 -6.26 -23.69 -4.32
C VAL A 189 -5.05 -23.60 -3.40
N THR A 190 -4.30 -24.71 -3.27
CA THR A 190 -3.06 -24.73 -2.50
C THR A 190 -1.87 -24.75 -3.45
N ASP A 191 -0.94 -23.85 -3.22
CA ASP A 191 0.32 -23.73 -3.95
C ASP A 191 1.50 -23.97 -3.00
N ASN A 192 2.49 -24.75 -3.45
CA ASN A 192 3.79 -24.84 -2.79
C ASN A 192 4.67 -23.70 -3.33
N MET A 193 5.07 -22.78 -2.47
CA MET A 193 5.85 -21.60 -2.83
C MET A 193 7.35 -21.87 -2.93
N THR A 194 7.81 -23.04 -2.43
CA THR A 194 9.22 -23.44 -2.48
C THR A 194 9.58 -24.15 -3.78
N THR A 195 8.59 -24.59 -4.54
CA THR A 195 8.77 -25.32 -5.78
C THR A 195 8.28 -24.49 -6.97
N ALA A 196 9.15 -24.27 -7.95
CA ALA A 196 8.77 -23.56 -9.16
C ALA A 196 7.76 -24.36 -9.98
N LYS A 197 6.66 -23.74 -10.41
CA LYS A 197 5.65 -24.37 -11.30
C LYS A 197 6.23 -24.72 -12.68
N ASP A 198 7.21 -23.94 -13.15
CA ASP A 198 8.00 -24.20 -14.35
C ASP A 198 9.49 -24.18 -13.98
N PRO A 199 10.07 -25.37 -13.67
CA PRO A 199 11.48 -25.47 -13.27
C PRO A 199 12.46 -25.03 -14.37
N GLU A 200 12.11 -25.26 -15.64
CA GLU A 200 12.96 -24.88 -16.78
C GLU A 200 13.06 -23.36 -16.91
N LEU A 201 11.94 -22.66 -16.90
CA LEU A 201 11.90 -21.19 -16.90
C LEU A 201 12.58 -20.61 -15.66
N SER A 202 12.37 -21.20 -14.49
CA SER A 202 13.02 -20.76 -13.24
C SER A 202 14.54 -20.86 -13.36
N ASN A 203 15.08 -21.93 -13.90
CA ASN A 203 16.52 -22.12 -14.09
C ASN A 203 17.08 -21.13 -15.13
N GLN A 204 16.35 -20.85 -16.21
CA GLN A 204 16.74 -19.84 -17.20
C GLN A 204 16.81 -18.45 -16.58
N LEU A 205 15.84 -18.07 -15.75
CA LEU A 205 15.80 -16.77 -15.06
C LEU A 205 16.94 -16.65 -14.04
N LYS A 206 17.25 -17.71 -13.29
CA LYS A 206 18.38 -17.73 -12.36
C LYS A 206 19.71 -17.54 -13.11
N ALA A 207 19.94 -18.30 -14.17
CA ALA A 207 21.14 -18.17 -15.00
C ALA A 207 21.28 -16.76 -15.61
N ALA A 208 20.18 -16.18 -16.10
CA ALA A 208 20.17 -14.81 -16.62
C ALA A 208 20.50 -13.76 -15.52
N SER A 209 19.96 -13.95 -14.33
CA SER A 209 20.23 -13.08 -13.17
C SER A 209 21.71 -13.15 -12.76
N GLU A 210 22.29 -14.34 -12.68
CA GLU A 210 23.71 -14.54 -12.36
C GLU A 210 24.62 -13.88 -13.42
N GLN A 211 24.26 -14.02 -14.69
CA GLN A 211 25.01 -13.38 -15.77
C GLN A 211 24.98 -11.86 -15.70
N ILE A 212 23.84 -11.28 -15.35
CA ILE A 212 23.71 -9.83 -15.14
C ILE A 212 24.58 -9.38 -13.96
N GLN A 213 24.56 -10.11 -12.85
CA GLN A 213 25.37 -9.79 -11.66
C GLN A 213 26.89 -9.88 -11.98
N GLN A 214 27.31 -10.89 -12.73
CA GLN A 214 28.70 -11.03 -13.18
C GLN A 214 29.11 -9.86 -14.09
N ASN A 215 28.24 -9.43 -15.02
CA ASN A 215 28.52 -8.31 -15.90
C ASN A 215 28.66 -6.99 -15.11
N ILE A 216 27.79 -6.78 -14.09
CA ILE A 216 27.88 -5.62 -13.21
C ILE A 216 29.19 -5.62 -12.40
N ALA A 217 29.57 -6.79 -11.85
CA ALA A 217 30.80 -6.94 -11.10
C ALA A 217 32.05 -6.68 -11.96
N ASN A 218 32.06 -7.18 -13.21
CA ASN A 218 33.14 -6.95 -14.15
C ASN A 218 33.27 -5.49 -14.56
N ALA A 219 32.14 -4.82 -14.87
CA ALA A 219 32.13 -3.39 -15.21
C ALA A 219 32.66 -2.52 -14.06
N LYS A 220 32.37 -2.88 -12.82
CA LYS A 220 32.86 -2.14 -11.65
C LYS A 220 34.38 -2.30 -11.43
N ASN A 221 34.95 -3.46 -11.82
CA ASN A 221 36.40 -3.70 -11.73
C ASN A 221 37.19 -3.05 -12.87
N GLU A 222 36.56 -2.62 -13.95
CA GLU A 222 37.22 -1.90 -15.07
C GLU A 222 37.30 -0.40 -14.82
N ASP A 223 36.50 0.13 -13.88
CA ASP A 223 36.48 1.57 -13.54
C ASP A 223 37.42 1.93 -12.36
N ASP A 224 38.03 0.96 -11.69
CA ASP A 224 39.02 1.10 -10.61
C ASP A 224 40.46 0.89 -11.13
#